data_9c313288c545bd303b4671f065a097f8
#
_entry.id   9c313288c545bd303b4671f065a097f8
#
_cell.length_a   1.000
_cell.length_b   1.000
_cell.length_c   1.000
_cell.angle_alpha   90.00
_cell.angle_beta   90.00
_cell.angle_gamma   90.00
#
_symmetry.space_group_name_H-M   'P 1'
#
loop_
_entity.id
_entity.type
_entity.pdbx_description
1 polymer ?
#
loop_
_entity_poly.entity_id
_entity_poly.type
_entity_poly.pdbx_seq_one_letter_code
_entity_poly.pdbx_strand_id
1 'polypeptide(L)'
;MDRDPFKEYIRQVEPNKRDKGYAWSTAIGLQAVDGLKPSDYLLETAVKNIDGLITLEEAGDLLNSYYRENPKQNLNDRTEEADKVSVRIAQILSERAFSFTPNEYLSIHRKLFTGIYKHAGKIRDYNITKKEWVLDGASVVYGSASELRATLEYDFSEEKAFSYKGLNIGEMIRHLAVFVSRLWQIHAFAEGNTRTTAVFFIKYIRT
;
A
#
# COMPACT_ATOMS: atom_id res chain seq x y z
N MET A 1 12.18 13.81 11.99
CA MET A 1 11.57 12.46 11.85
C MET A 1 10.38 12.45 12.81
N ASP A 2 9.17 12.65 12.29
CA ASP A 2 7.98 12.61 13.12
C ASP A 2 7.85 11.21 13.73
N ARG A 3 7.61 11.17 15.03
CA ARG A 3 7.50 9.93 15.79
C ARG A 3 6.21 9.21 15.38
N ASP A 4 6.30 7.96 14.93
CA ASP A 4 5.13 7.13 14.62
C ASP A 4 4.15 7.15 15.82
N PRO A 5 2.94 7.71 15.64
CA PRO A 5 1.99 7.91 16.74
C PRO A 5 1.43 6.60 17.29
N PHE A 6 1.58 5.49 16.56
CA PHE A 6 1.04 4.18 16.97
C PHE A 6 2.07 3.24 17.56
N LYS A 7 3.33 3.69 17.71
CA LYS A 7 4.43 2.86 18.25
C LYS A 7 4.14 2.26 19.62
N GLU A 8 3.35 2.96 20.44
CA GLU A 8 2.97 2.48 21.77
C GLU A 8 1.94 1.35 21.69
N TYR A 9 1.01 1.39 20.74
CA TYR A 9 0.03 0.33 20.53
C TYR A 9 0.68 -0.97 20.03
N ILE A 10 1.71 -0.87 19.19
CA ILE A 10 2.45 -2.04 18.68
C ILE A 10 3.15 -2.81 19.82
N ARG A 11 3.47 -2.12 20.91
CA ARG A 11 4.12 -2.70 22.10
C ARG A 11 3.13 -3.29 23.11
N GLN A 12 1.83 -3.11 22.92
CA GLN A 12 0.82 -3.60 23.85
C GLN A 12 0.71 -5.13 23.80
N VAL A 13 0.38 -5.71 24.95
CA VAL A 13 0.24 -7.15 25.13
C VAL A 13 -1.04 -7.69 24.51
N GLU A 14 -2.08 -6.84 24.35
CA GLU A 14 -3.35 -7.20 23.72
C GLU A 14 -3.17 -7.42 22.20
N PRO A 15 -3.29 -8.67 21.69
CA PRO A 15 -2.99 -8.97 20.27
C PRO A 15 -3.83 -8.12 19.29
N ASN A 16 -5.11 -7.89 19.60
CA ASN A 16 -6.01 -7.13 18.73
C ASN A 16 -5.58 -5.66 18.58
N LYS A 17 -5.19 -5.00 19.68
CA LYS A 17 -4.71 -3.60 19.64
C LYS A 17 -3.36 -3.49 18.93
N ARG A 18 -2.49 -4.46 19.16
CA ARG A 18 -1.18 -4.54 18.49
C ARG A 18 -1.34 -4.68 16.98
N ASP A 19 -2.20 -5.58 16.54
CA ASP A 19 -2.39 -5.84 15.10
C ASP A 19 -3.04 -4.64 14.39
N LYS A 20 -4.02 -3.97 15.03
CA LYS A 20 -4.58 -2.71 14.55
C LYS A 20 -3.53 -1.59 14.53
N GLY A 21 -2.75 -1.43 15.62
CA GLY A 21 -1.66 -0.46 15.70
C GLY A 21 -0.64 -0.66 14.57
N TYR A 22 -0.26 -1.91 14.29
CA TYR A 22 0.62 -2.24 13.18
C TYR A 22 0.00 -1.89 11.81
N ALA A 23 -1.27 -2.19 11.60
CA ALA A 23 -1.96 -1.88 10.34
C ALA A 23 -2.02 -0.37 10.10
N TRP A 24 -2.36 0.42 11.12
CA TRP A 24 -2.39 1.89 11.03
C TRP A 24 -1.01 2.53 10.88
N SER A 25 -0.02 2.06 11.64
CA SER A 25 1.38 2.52 11.49
C SER A 25 1.89 2.28 10.08
N THR A 26 1.64 1.10 9.53
CA THR A 26 1.99 0.76 8.14
C THR A 26 1.24 1.67 7.15
N ALA A 27 -0.07 1.84 7.33
CA ALA A 27 -0.91 2.62 6.44
C ALA A 27 -0.44 4.08 6.33
N ILE A 28 -0.12 4.70 7.47
CA ILE A 28 0.35 6.09 7.55
C ILE A 28 1.80 6.20 7.04
N GLY A 29 2.67 5.27 7.42
CA GLY A 29 4.05 5.25 6.95
C GLY A 29 4.17 5.16 5.44
N LEU A 30 3.27 4.42 4.79
CA LEU A 30 3.23 4.30 3.33
C LEU A 30 2.80 5.59 2.61
N GLN A 31 2.10 6.52 3.27
CA GLN A 31 1.81 7.82 2.67
C GLN A 31 3.06 8.70 2.57
N ALA A 32 3.94 8.62 3.55
CA ALA A 32 5.18 9.40 3.58
C ALA A 32 6.12 9.06 2.41
N VAL A 33 6.06 7.85 1.85
CA VAL A 33 6.86 7.46 0.68
C VAL A 33 6.53 8.31 -0.56
N ASP A 34 5.25 8.69 -0.71
CA ASP A 34 4.78 9.58 -1.79
C ASP A 34 4.76 11.06 -1.33
N GLY A 35 5.41 11.39 -0.21
CA GLY A 35 5.49 12.74 0.34
C GLY A 35 4.15 13.26 0.90
N LEU A 36 3.19 12.37 1.16
CA LEU A 36 1.86 12.72 1.65
C LEU A 36 1.84 12.75 3.18
N LYS A 37 1.04 13.65 3.74
CA LYS A 37 0.82 13.77 5.18
C LYS A 37 -0.66 13.52 5.50
N PRO A 38 -0.96 12.55 6.37
CA PRO A 38 -2.29 12.38 6.95
C PRO A 38 -2.69 13.57 7.82
N SER A 39 -4.01 13.81 7.93
CA SER A 39 -4.57 14.82 8.82
C SER A 39 -4.55 14.38 10.29
N ASP A 40 -4.62 15.36 11.21
CA ASP A 40 -4.82 15.06 12.63
C ASP A 40 -6.17 14.34 12.86
N TYR A 41 -7.19 14.67 12.07
CA TYR A 41 -8.49 13.97 12.13
C TYR A 41 -8.39 12.48 11.82
N LEU A 42 -7.55 12.09 10.84
CA LEU A 42 -7.27 10.67 10.61
C LEU A 42 -6.59 10.03 11.79
N LEU A 43 -5.59 10.69 12.40
CA LEU A 43 -4.86 10.14 13.56
C LEU A 43 -5.79 9.87 14.73
N GLU A 44 -6.68 10.81 15.06
CA GLU A 44 -7.69 10.63 16.10
C GLU A 44 -8.68 9.51 15.77
N THR A 45 -9.10 9.41 14.51
CA THR A 45 -10.00 8.35 14.03
C THR A 45 -9.32 6.97 14.13
N ALA A 46 -8.04 6.88 13.80
CA ALA A 46 -7.26 5.65 13.93
C ALA A 46 -7.16 5.18 15.39
N VAL A 47 -6.91 6.11 16.32
CA VAL A 47 -6.90 5.81 17.77
C VAL A 47 -8.24 5.23 18.22
N LYS A 48 -9.36 5.86 17.83
CA LYS A 48 -10.71 5.33 18.16
C LYS A 48 -10.91 3.91 17.64
N ASN A 49 -10.42 3.61 16.43
CA ASN A 49 -10.50 2.24 15.88
C ASN A 49 -9.60 1.26 16.64
N ILE A 50 -8.37 1.64 16.99
CA ILE A 50 -7.45 0.79 17.75
C ILE A 50 -8.06 0.45 19.12
N ASP A 51 -8.65 1.45 19.78
CA ASP A 51 -9.31 1.27 21.10
C ASP A 51 -10.65 0.52 21.02
N GLY A 52 -11.13 0.22 19.80
CA GLY A 52 -12.34 -0.56 19.59
C GLY A 52 -13.64 0.25 19.71
N LEU A 53 -13.54 1.58 19.73
CA LEU A 53 -14.69 2.48 19.80
C LEU A 53 -15.44 2.56 18.47
N ILE A 54 -14.75 2.35 17.36
CA ILE A 54 -15.31 2.33 16.01
C ILE A 54 -14.69 1.19 15.19
N THR A 55 -15.42 0.73 14.18
CA THR A 55 -14.93 -0.20 13.15
C THR A 55 -14.12 0.52 12.08
N LEU A 56 -13.42 -0.24 11.22
CA LEU A 56 -12.74 0.34 10.06
C LEU A 56 -13.72 0.88 9.00
N GLU A 57 -14.93 0.32 8.92
CA GLU A 57 -16.01 0.81 8.06
C GLU A 57 -16.47 2.19 8.54
N GLU A 58 -16.81 2.31 9.83
CA GLU A 58 -17.19 3.58 10.45
C GLU A 58 -16.07 4.63 10.33
N ALA A 59 -14.79 4.23 10.44
CA ALA A 59 -13.66 5.14 10.21
C ALA A 59 -13.67 5.69 8.77
N GLY A 60 -13.97 4.85 7.79
CA GLY A 60 -14.12 5.25 6.39
C GLY A 60 -15.27 6.24 6.18
N ASP A 61 -16.42 5.99 6.81
CA ASP A 61 -17.60 6.85 6.73
C ASP A 61 -17.39 8.20 7.39
N LEU A 62 -16.71 8.23 8.54
CA LEU A 62 -16.34 9.47 9.22
C LEU A 62 -15.44 10.34 8.34
N LEU A 63 -14.44 9.77 7.67
CA LEU A 63 -13.59 10.52 6.75
C LEU A 63 -14.33 10.99 5.50
N ASN A 64 -15.21 10.18 4.94
CA ASN A 64 -16.03 10.57 3.80
C ASN A 64 -16.95 11.76 4.16
N SER A 65 -17.52 11.75 5.36
CA SER A 65 -18.35 12.87 5.86
C SER A 65 -17.49 14.10 6.12
N TYR A 66 -16.35 13.96 6.78
CA TYR A 66 -15.42 15.05 7.06
C TYR A 66 -15.01 15.79 5.78
N TYR A 67 -14.59 15.07 4.72
CA TYR A 67 -14.18 15.70 3.46
C TYR A 67 -15.33 16.23 2.61
N ARG A 68 -16.55 15.77 2.83
CA ARG A 68 -17.75 16.35 2.23
C ARG A 68 -18.10 17.71 2.85
N GLU A 69 -17.91 17.83 4.16
CA GLU A 69 -18.17 19.07 4.92
C GLU A 69 -17.01 20.07 4.81
N ASN A 70 -15.79 19.57 4.59
CA ASN A 70 -14.57 20.36 4.47
C ASN A 70 -13.92 20.15 3.09
N PRO A 71 -14.51 20.66 2.01
CA PRO A 71 -13.98 20.50 0.66
C PRO A 71 -12.61 21.19 0.52
N LYS A 72 -11.75 20.61 -0.31
CA LYS A 72 -10.40 21.13 -0.56
C LYS A 72 -10.42 22.59 -1.02
N GLN A 73 -9.59 23.40 -0.38
CA GLN A 73 -9.33 24.77 -0.81
C GLN A 73 -8.18 24.87 -1.82
N ASN A 74 -7.29 23.87 -1.87
CA ASN A 74 -6.13 23.82 -2.76
C ASN A 74 -6.10 22.52 -3.54
N LEU A 75 -6.01 22.62 -4.88
CA LEU A 75 -5.95 21.47 -5.79
C LEU A 75 -4.71 20.60 -5.57
N ASN A 76 -3.63 21.16 -5.04
CA ASN A 76 -2.39 20.44 -4.74
C ASN A 76 -2.41 19.76 -3.37
N ASP A 77 -3.44 19.98 -2.56
CA ASP A 77 -3.60 19.31 -1.28
C ASP A 77 -4.06 17.86 -1.51
N ARG A 78 -3.19 16.92 -1.14
CA ARG A 78 -3.43 15.49 -1.23
C ARG A 78 -3.70 14.84 0.13
N THR A 79 -4.04 15.61 1.15
CA THR A 79 -4.33 15.11 2.51
C THR A 79 -5.53 14.16 2.51
N GLU A 80 -6.60 14.48 1.77
CA GLU A 80 -7.75 13.59 1.60
C GLU A 80 -7.35 12.24 0.98
N GLU A 81 -6.45 12.24 0.01
CA GLU A 81 -5.91 11.01 -0.57
C GLU A 81 -5.17 10.20 0.49
N ALA A 82 -4.26 10.86 1.24
CA ALA A 82 -3.50 10.20 2.30
C ALA A 82 -4.42 9.54 3.32
N ASP A 83 -5.45 10.24 3.76
CA ASP A 83 -6.39 9.77 4.77
C ASP A 83 -7.24 8.60 4.28
N LYS A 84 -7.89 8.75 3.12
CA LYS A 84 -8.74 7.69 2.55
C LYS A 84 -7.96 6.43 2.21
N VAL A 85 -6.74 6.59 1.66
CA VAL A 85 -5.88 5.46 1.33
C VAL A 85 -5.37 4.79 2.61
N SER A 86 -5.07 5.53 3.68
CA SER A 86 -4.65 4.94 4.96
C SER A 86 -5.73 4.04 5.57
N VAL A 87 -7.00 4.48 5.61
CA VAL A 87 -8.10 3.61 6.07
C VAL A 87 -8.18 2.32 5.23
N ARG A 88 -8.12 2.45 3.91
CA ARG A 88 -8.22 1.30 3.00
C ARG A 88 -7.04 0.32 3.15
N ILE A 89 -5.83 0.84 3.40
CA ILE A 89 -4.67 -0.01 3.73
C ILE A 89 -4.94 -0.76 5.04
N ALA A 90 -5.38 -0.06 6.09
CA ALA A 90 -5.70 -0.70 7.37
C ALA A 90 -6.80 -1.78 7.22
N GLN A 91 -7.83 -1.53 6.39
CA GLN A 91 -8.86 -2.51 6.06
C GLN A 91 -8.27 -3.75 5.38
N ILE A 92 -7.50 -3.57 4.29
CA ILE A 92 -6.90 -4.67 3.53
C ILE A 92 -5.94 -5.49 4.40
N LEU A 93 -5.13 -4.83 5.23
CA LEU A 93 -4.19 -5.52 6.12
C LEU A 93 -4.88 -6.27 7.27
N SER A 94 -6.11 -5.90 7.62
CA SER A 94 -6.95 -6.59 8.62
C SER A 94 -7.77 -7.74 8.03
N GLU A 95 -7.98 -7.78 6.72
CA GLU A 95 -8.64 -8.90 6.04
C GLU A 95 -7.74 -10.14 6.08
N ARG A 96 -8.31 -11.33 6.39
CA ARG A 96 -7.58 -12.61 6.30
C ARG A 96 -7.47 -13.12 4.86
N ALA A 97 -8.52 -12.88 4.06
CA ALA A 97 -8.56 -13.34 2.69
C ALA A 97 -7.42 -12.71 1.85
N PHE A 98 -6.72 -13.56 1.12
CA PHE A 98 -5.68 -13.15 0.18
C PHE A 98 -5.52 -14.24 -0.89
N SER A 99 -5.24 -13.83 -2.11
CA SER A 99 -4.92 -14.72 -3.23
C SER A 99 -3.63 -14.25 -3.90
N PHE A 100 -2.64 -15.14 -4.00
CA PHE A 100 -1.39 -14.81 -4.69
C PHE A 100 -1.59 -14.89 -6.20
N THR A 101 -2.14 -13.82 -6.78
CA THR A 101 -2.41 -13.69 -8.22
C THR A 101 -2.19 -12.27 -8.73
N PRO A 102 -1.88 -12.07 -10.04
CA PRO A 102 -1.86 -10.75 -10.65
C PRO A 102 -3.20 -10.00 -10.48
N ASN A 103 -4.32 -10.72 -10.54
CA ASN A 103 -5.65 -10.12 -10.36
C ASN A 103 -5.85 -9.57 -8.94
N GLU A 104 -5.34 -10.23 -7.91
CA GLU A 104 -5.36 -9.70 -6.55
C GLU A 104 -4.50 -8.43 -6.43
N TYR A 105 -3.33 -8.40 -7.06
CA TYR A 105 -2.49 -7.22 -7.12
C TYR A 105 -3.23 -6.03 -7.75
N LEU A 106 -3.93 -6.24 -8.86
CA LEU A 106 -4.79 -5.22 -9.49
C LEU A 106 -5.99 -4.84 -8.62
N SER A 107 -6.57 -5.82 -7.92
CA SER A 107 -7.70 -5.61 -7.00
C SER A 107 -7.30 -4.74 -5.80
N ILE A 108 -6.13 -4.97 -5.22
CA ILE A 108 -5.58 -4.12 -4.14
C ILE A 108 -5.43 -2.69 -4.63
N HIS A 109 -4.82 -2.46 -5.79
CA HIS A 109 -4.72 -1.11 -6.36
C HIS A 109 -6.12 -0.47 -6.55
N ARG A 110 -7.09 -1.22 -7.05
CA ARG A 110 -8.46 -0.74 -7.22
C ARG A 110 -9.07 -0.36 -5.87
N LYS A 111 -8.99 -1.23 -4.86
CA LYS A 111 -9.50 -0.97 -3.51
C LYS A 111 -8.87 0.28 -2.90
N LEU A 112 -7.56 0.45 -3.03
CA LEU A 112 -6.84 1.60 -2.49
C LEU A 112 -7.27 2.92 -3.12
N PHE A 113 -7.47 2.97 -4.44
CA PHE A 113 -7.54 4.22 -5.19
C PHE A 113 -8.88 4.52 -5.87
N THR A 114 -9.92 3.69 -5.68
CA THR A 114 -11.27 3.98 -6.18
C THR A 114 -11.76 5.33 -5.65
N GLY A 115 -12.24 6.20 -6.56
CA GLY A 115 -12.69 7.55 -6.23
C GLY A 115 -11.56 8.57 -6.00
N ILE A 116 -10.28 8.13 -6.07
CA ILE A 116 -9.10 8.99 -6.00
C ILE A 116 -8.50 9.11 -7.41
N TYR A 117 -8.23 7.97 -8.05
CA TYR A 117 -7.70 7.93 -9.41
C TYR A 117 -8.71 7.34 -10.40
N LYS A 118 -8.86 7.97 -11.56
CA LYS A 118 -9.73 7.47 -12.64
C LYS A 118 -9.26 6.12 -13.21
N HIS A 119 -7.97 5.80 -13.02
CA HIS A 119 -7.32 4.58 -13.48
C HIS A 119 -7.17 3.51 -12.38
N ALA A 120 -7.87 3.63 -11.25
CA ALA A 120 -7.80 2.67 -10.16
C ALA A 120 -8.01 1.21 -10.64
N GLY A 121 -7.03 0.34 -10.37
CA GLY A 121 -7.04 -1.07 -10.79
C GLY A 121 -6.76 -1.33 -12.28
N LYS A 122 -6.38 -0.31 -13.05
CA LYS A 122 -6.06 -0.44 -14.48
C LYS A 122 -4.55 -0.41 -14.70
N ILE A 123 -4.03 -1.36 -15.45
CA ILE A 123 -2.66 -1.32 -15.95
C ILE A 123 -2.54 -0.13 -16.91
N ARG A 124 -1.44 0.62 -16.81
CA ARG A 124 -1.16 1.73 -17.72
C ARG A 124 -0.96 1.24 -19.16
N ASP A 125 -1.30 2.07 -20.11
CA ASP A 125 -1.19 1.82 -21.55
C ASP A 125 -0.12 2.69 -22.24
N TYR A 126 0.73 3.36 -21.46
CA TYR A 126 1.84 4.20 -21.93
C TYR A 126 3.12 3.93 -21.14
N ASN A 127 4.27 4.22 -21.76
CA ASN A 127 5.58 4.06 -21.13
C ASN A 127 5.86 5.17 -20.16
N ILE A 128 6.51 4.83 -19.03
CA ILE A 128 6.94 5.76 -17.99
C ILE A 128 8.46 5.70 -17.85
N THR A 129 9.06 6.88 -17.73
CA THR A 129 10.46 7.08 -17.35
C THR A 129 10.48 8.10 -16.23
N LYS A 130 11.16 7.81 -15.12
CA LYS A 130 11.32 8.73 -13.99
C LYS A 130 12.80 8.93 -13.69
N LYS A 131 13.14 10.16 -13.28
CA LYS A 131 14.45 10.43 -12.65
C LYS A 131 14.31 10.12 -11.17
N GLU A 132 15.14 9.20 -10.68
CA GLU A 132 15.10 8.78 -9.28
C GLU A 132 16.29 9.41 -8.52
N TRP A 133 15.98 10.08 -7.42
CA TRP A 133 17.00 10.75 -6.59
C TRP A 133 18.00 9.75 -5.97
N VAL A 134 17.55 8.53 -5.67
CA VAL A 134 18.40 7.44 -5.14
C VAL A 134 19.46 6.97 -6.14
N LEU A 135 19.32 7.33 -7.41
CA LEU A 135 20.25 7.01 -8.50
C LEU A 135 20.98 8.27 -9.00
N ASP A 136 21.20 9.26 -8.13
CA ASP A 136 21.85 10.53 -8.46
C ASP A 136 21.19 11.24 -9.65
N GLY A 137 19.87 11.08 -9.80
CA GLY A 137 19.08 11.66 -10.89
C GLY A 137 19.13 10.90 -12.20
N ALA A 138 19.72 9.71 -12.23
CA ALA A 138 19.64 8.83 -13.41
C ALA A 138 18.20 8.40 -13.68
N SER A 139 17.87 8.23 -14.96
CA SER A 139 16.52 7.82 -15.37
C SER A 139 16.34 6.32 -15.25
N VAL A 140 15.22 5.92 -14.63
CA VAL A 140 14.74 4.54 -14.64
C VAL A 140 13.73 4.40 -15.76
N VAL A 141 13.95 3.41 -16.63
CA VAL A 141 12.97 2.96 -17.62
C VAL A 141 12.21 1.78 -17.03
N TYR A 142 10.92 1.97 -16.81
CA TYR A 142 10.04 0.92 -16.29
C TYR A 142 9.56 -0.01 -17.41
N GLY A 143 8.89 -1.10 -17.03
CA GLY A 143 8.38 -2.09 -17.97
C GLY A 143 7.61 -1.46 -19.15
N SER A 144 7.76 -2.03 -20.35
CA SER A 144 7.04 -1.59 -21.55
C SER A 144 5.53 -1.76 -21.38
N ALA A 145 4.75 -0.75 -21.73
CA ALA A 145 3.30 -0.77 -21.57
C ALA A 145 2.64 -1.96 -22.29
N SER A 146 3.15 -2.35 -23.44
CA SER A 146 2.66 -3.51 -24.22
C SER A 146 2.89 -4.86 -23.53
N GLU A 147 3.88 -4.95 -22.63
CA GLU A 147 4.33 -6.21 -22.02
C GLU A 147 3.92 -6.34 -20.54
N LEU A 148 3.37 -5.28 -19.92
CA LEU A 148 3.14 -5.24 -18.47
C LEU A 148 2.32 -6.42 -17.95
N ARG A 149 1.24 -6.79 -18.65
CA ARG A 149 0.40 -7.90 -18.22
C ARG A 149 1.16 -9.23 -18.31
N ALA A 150 1.82 -9.48 -19.42
CA ALA A 150 2.59 -10.71 -19.63
C ALA A 150 3.73 -10.81 -18.63
N THR A 151 4.43 -9.70 -18.34
CA THR A 151 5.52 -9.67 -17.36
C THR A 151 5.00 -9.93 -15.94
N LEU A 152 3.86 -9.34 -15.55
CA LEU A 152 3.22 -9.66 -14.26
C LEU A 152 2.86 -11.15 -14.17
N GLU A 153 2.20 -11.70 -15.17
CA GLU A 153 1.82 -13.11 -15.19
C GLU A 153 3.04 -14.03 -15.11
N TYR A 154 4.12 -13.68 -15.81
CA TYR A 154 5.39 -14.41 -15.74
C TYR A 154 6.01 -14.36 -14.33
N ASP A 155 6.22 -13.17 -13.74
CA ASP A 155 6.86 -13.06 -12.43
C ASP A 155 6.03 -13.72 -11.32
N PHE A 156 4.70 -13.64 -11.40
CA PHE A 156 3.83 -14.34 -10.46
C PHE A 156 3.88 -15.87 -10.63
N SER A 157 4.02 -16.37 -11.85
CA SER A 157 4.13 -17.80 -12.11
C SER A 157 5.48 -18.37 -11.61
N GLU A 158 6.58 -17.63 -11.81
CA GLU A 158 7.91 -17.97 -11.31
C GLU A 158 7.93 -18.03 -9.78
N GLU A 159 7.37 -17.00 -9.12
CA GLU A 159 7.28 -16.95 -7.66
C GLU A 159 6.42 -18.09 -7.09
N LYS A 160 5.29 -18.38 -7.75
CA LYS A 160 4.41 -19.49 -7.35
C LYS A 160 5.07 -20.86 -7.50
N ALA A 161 5.94 -21.03 -8.49
CA ALA A 161 6.69 -22.25 -8.75
C ALA A 161 7.91 -22.40 -7.82
N PHE A 162 8.35 -21.31 -7.19
CA PHE A 162 9.53 -21.30 -6.34
C PHE A 162 9.30 -22.07 -5.03
N SER A 163 10.30 -22.86 -4.63
CA SER A 163 10.24 -23.63 -3.39
C SER A 163 11.11 -23.00 -2.30
N TYR A 164 10.49 -22.60 -1.22
CA TYR A 164 11.18 -22.11 -0.02
C TYR A 164 11.72 -23.22 0.88
N LYS A 165 11.46 -24.50 0.54
CA LYS A 165 11.87 -25.64 1.35
C LYS A 165 13.40 -25.76 1.38
N GLY A 166 13.95 -25.79 2.58
CA GLY A 166 15.38 -25.97 2.81
C GLY A 166 16.22 -24.68 2.74
N LEU A 167 15.60 -23.54 2.45
CA LEU A 167 16.30 -22.26 2.46
C LEU A 167 16.48 -21.72 3.89
N ASN A 168 17.61 -21.07 4.14
CA ASN A 168 17.79 -20.26 5.34
C ASN A 168 17.11 -18.89 5.19
N ILE A 169 16.94 -18.18 6.30
CA ILE A 169 16.23 -16.89 6.32
C ILE A 169 16.90 -15.84 5.41
N GLY A 170 18.21 -15.83 5.29
CA GLY A 170 18.92 -14.88 4.43
C GLY A 170 18.69 -15.15 2.94
N GLU A 171 18.55 -16.42 2.55
CA GLU A 171 18.20 -16.82 1.18
C GLU A 171 16.75 -16.45 0.86
N MET A 172 15.82 -16.70 1.79
CA MET A 172 14.41 -16.29 1.65
C MET A 172 14.29 -14.77 1.46
N ILE A 173 14.98 -14.00 2.32
CA ILE A 173 14.94 -12.52 2.23
C ILE A 173 15.50 -12.05 0.88
N ARG A 174 16.60 -12.61 0.41
CA ARG A 174 17.18 -12.24 -0.90
C ARG A 174 16.22 -12.54 -2.04
N HIS A 175 15.60 -13.72 -2.03
CA HIS A 175 14.63 -14.11 -3.06
C HIS A 175 13.42 -13.15 -3.06
N LEU A 176 12.82 -12.93 -1.90
CA LEU A 176 11.69 -12.00 -1.75
C LEU A 176 12.02 -10.56 -2.15
N ALA A 177 13.23 -10.09 -1.83
CA ALA A 177 13.70 -8.77 -2.25
C ALA A 177 13.79 -8.65 -3.77
N VAL A 178 14.25 -9.70 -4.47
CA VAL A 178 14.29 -9.75 -5.93
C VAL A 178 12.87 -9.72 -6.51
N PHE A 179 11.95 -10.52 -5.98
CA PHE A 179 10.56 -10.53 -6.41
C PHE A 179 9.89 -9.15 -6.27
N VAL A 180 10.02 -8.51 -5.10
CA VAL A 180 9.47 -7.16 -4.87
C VAL A 180 10.11 -6.12 -5.79
N SER A 181 11.43 -6.20 -6.00
CA SER A 181 12.15 -5.30 -6.91
C SER A 181 11.62 -5.40 -8.34
N ARG A 182 11.32 -6.62 -8.82
CA ARG A 182 10.71 -6.85 -10.13
C ARG A 182 9.33 -6.21 -10.25
N LEU A 183 8.46 -6.37 -9.23
CA LEU A 183 7.15 -5.72 -9.19
C LEU A 183 7.28 -4.19 -9.26
N TRP A 184 8.26 -3.62 -8.57
CA TRP A 184 8.54 -2.19 -8.66
C TRP A 184 9.04 -1.77 -10.04
N GLN A 185 9.88 -2.57 -10.66
CA GLN A 185 10.42 -2.30 -12.00
C GLN A 185 9.35 -2.43 -13.10
N ILE A 186 8.40 -3.36 -12.96
CA ILE A 186 7.23 -3.46 -13.84
C ILE A 186 6.46 -2.14 -13.82
N HIS A 187 6.24 -1.56 -12.64
CA HIS A 187 5.55 -0.29 -12.46
C HIS A 187 4.22 -0.26 -13.19
N ALA A 188 3.34 -1.20 -12.84
CA ALA A 188 2.15 -1.53 -13.61
C ALA A 188 1.12 -0.41 -13.70
N PHE A 189 1.10 0.53 -12.76
CA PHE A 189 0.09 1.58 -12.67
C PHE A 189 0.67 2.96 -12.99
N ALA A 190 -0.19 3.90 -13.35
CA ALA A 190 0.18 5.29 -13.57
C ALA A 190 0.67 5.96 -12.27
N GLU A 191 0.00 5.67 -11.15
CA GLU A 191 0.31 6.16 -9.80
C GLU A 191 0.02 5.07 -8.76
N GLY A 192 0.55 5.21 -7.51
CA GLY A 192 0.26 4.30 -6.40
C GLY A 192 0.96 2.94 -6.43
N ASN A 193 1.97 2.77 -7.28
CA ASN A 193 2.72 1.51 -7.40
C ASN A 193 3.36 1.09 -6.09
N THR A 194 4.04 1.99 -5.39
CA THR A 194 4.75 1.70 -4.13
C THR A 194 3.79 1.23 -3.04
N ARG A 195 2.70 1.95 -2.83
CA ARG A 195 1.69 1.60 -1.81
C ARG A 195 1.03 0.25 -2.12
N THR A 196 0.68 0.03 -3.40
CA THR A 196 0.09 -1.25 -3.83
C THR A 196 1.03 -2.42 -3.64
N THR A 197 2.28 -2.29 -4.10
CA THR A 197 3.30 -3.33 -3.98
C THR A 197 3.59 -3.66 -2.52
N ALA A 198 3.72 -2.64 -1.66
CA ALA A 198 3.95 -2.85 -0.24
C ALA A 198 2.78 -3.58 0.44
N VAL A 199 1.53 -3.16 0.20
CA VAL A 199 0.34 -3.81 0.77
C VAL A 199 0.21 -5.25 0.28
N PHE A 200 0.37 -5.49 -1.02
CA PHE A 200 0.35 -6.83 -1.59
C PHE A 200 1.42 -7.72 -0.96
N PHE A 201 2.66 -7.23 -0.88
CA PHE A 201 3.78 -7.98 -0.32
C PHE A 201 3.59 -8.32 1.16
N ILE A 202 3.10 -7.36 1.98
CA ILE A 202 2.77 -7.61 3.38
C ILE A 202 1.71 -8.72 3.51
N LYS A 203 0.69 -8.71 2.66
CA LYS A 203 -0.32 -9.78 2.64
C LYS A 203 0.32 -11.12 2.26
N TYR A 204 1.16 -11.13 1.24
CA TYR A 204 1.84 -12.35 0.77
C TYR A 204 2.70 -12.99 1.84
N ILE A 205 3.56 -12.23 2.51
CA ILE A 205 4.45 -12.81 3.54
C ILE A 205 3.74 -13.27 4.82
N ARG A 206 2.45 -12.97 4.96
CA ARG A 206 1.61 -13.43 6.09
C ARG A 206 0.85 -14.72 5.78
N THR A 207 0.92 -15.24 4.56
CA THR A 207 0.29 -16.51 4.15
C THR A 207 1.26 -17.67 4.32
#